data_21f250da0b1b21ec9b926ffcd1dc5875
#
_entry.id   21f250da0b1b21ec9b926ffcd1dc5875
#
_cell.length_a   1.000
_cell.length_b   1.000
_cell.length_c   1.000
_cell.angle_alpha   90.00
_cell.angle_beta   90.00
_cell.angle_gamma   90.00
#
_symmetry.space_group_name_H-M   'P 1'
#
loop_
_entity.id
_entity.type
_entity.pdbx_description
1 polymer ?
#
loop_
_entity_poly.entity_id
_entity_poly.type
_entity_poly.pdbx_seq_one_letter_code
_entity_poly.pdbx_strand_id
1 'polypeptide(L)'
;MTDPDSSGFRRTVELSSGQRVTLRSVEPGDRDAVADGYRQLSTSAAFERFHTLKPELARATLDFLTEVDHRDHEAIGAVDPAFSRGVGIARYIRSEAEPTRAEVAVVVLDDWQGLGLGRRLLEAVRDRARDEDVTCLTAEVMSDNERMLGLLRAMGPVSLDRSGSETTAHLPI
;
A
#
# COMPACT_ATOMS: atom_id res chain seq x y z
N MET A 1 -17.49 -23.90 -19.41
CA MET A 1 -17.53 -22.43 -19.60
C MET A 1 -16.62 -21.88 -18.52
N THR A 2 -15.37 -21.64 -18.90
CA THR A 2 -14.31 -21.19 -18.01
C THR A 2 -14.57 -19.72 -17.71
N ASP A 3 -14.73 -19.39 -16.42
CA ASP A 3 -14.70 -18.01 -15.96
C ASP A 3 -13.42 -17.34 -16.47
N PRO A 4 -13.49 -16.14 -17.06
CA PRO A 4 -12.30 -15.40 -17.37
C PRO A 4 -11.64 -14.98 -16.07
N ASP A 5 -10.62 -15.71 -15.77
CA ASP A 5 -9.44 -15.39 -14.98
C ASP A 5 -9.49 -14.05 -14.25
N SER A 6 -9.92 -14.07 -12.99
CA SER A 6 -9.51 -13.10 -12.01
C SER A 6 -8.03 -13.36 -11.67
N SER A 7 -7.13 -13.23 -12.66
CA SER A 7 -5.69 -13.27 -12.41
C SER A 7 -5.28 -11.99 -11.69
N GLY A 8 -5.62 -11.93 -10.42
CA GLY A 8 -5.12 -10.91 -9.53
C GLY A 8 -3.60 -10.83 -9.68
N PHE A 9 -3.06 -9.63 -9.64
CA PHE A 9 -1.61 -9.42 -9.66
C PHE A 9 -0.92 -10.38 -8.68
N ARG A 10 0.13 -11.06 -9.14
CA ARG A 10 0.98 -11.93 -8.31
C ARG A 10 2.42 -11.92 -8.80
N ARG A 11 3.36 -11.65 -7.90
CA ARG A 11 4.80 -11.61 -8.21
C ARG A 11 5.60 -12.01 -6.96
N THR A 12 6.62 -12.85 -7.10
CA THR A 12 7.61 -13.08 -6.05
C THR A 12 8.77 -12.11 -6.23
N VAL A 13 9.17 -11.44 -5.16
CA VAL A 13 10.31 -10.51 -5.12
C VAL A 13 11.30 -10.93 -4.06
N GLU A 14 12.58 -10.64 -4.31
CA GLU A 14 13.66 -10.80 -3.35
C GLU A 14 14.00 -9.43 -2.74
N LEU A 15 14.09 -9.39 -1.43
CA LEU A 15 14.45 -8.20 -0.66
C LEU A 15 15.97 -8.10 -0.51
N SER A 16 16.45 -6.93 -0.05
CA SER A 16 17.89 -6.69 0.16
C SER A 16 18.55 -7.66 1.15
N SER A 17 17.76 -8.28 2.02
CA SER A 17 18.20 -9.32 2.95
C SER A 17 18.34 -10.71 2.32
N GLY A 18 17.93 -10.90 1.05
CA GLY A 18 17.79 -12.21 0.41
C GLY A 18 16.47 -12.95 0.73
N GLN A 19 15.64 -12.40 1.61
CA GLN A 19 14.31 -12.95 1.88
C GLN A 19 13.40 -12.77 0.66
N ARG A 20 12.56 -13.77 0.42
CA ARG A 20 11.56 -13.73 -0.64
C ARG A 20 10.18 -13.44 -0.06
N VAL A 21 9.42 -12.60 -0.72
CA VAL A 21 8.02 -12.34 -0.42
C VAL A 21 7.18 -12.48 -1.68
N THR A 22 5.94 -12.90 -1.53
CA THR A 22 4.97 -12.89 -2.61
C THR A 22 4.12 -11.63 -2.49
N LEU A 23 4.16 -10.80 -3.52
CA LEU A 23 3.23 -9.69 -3.70
C LEU A 23 2.02 -10.19 -4.47
N ARG A 24 0.82 -9.92 -4.01
CA ARG A 24 -0.41 -10.28 -4.69
C ARG A 24 -1.55 -9.31 -4.37
N SER A 25 -2.53 -9.23 -5.27
CA SER A 25 -3.77 -8.52 -5.00
C SER A 25 -4.44 -9.07 -3.73
N VAL A 26 -5.03 -8.17 -2.96
CA VAL A 26 -5.83 -8.49 -1.77
C VAL A 26 -7.22 -8.93 -2.22
N GLU A 27 -7.74 -9.95 -1.57
CA GLU A 27 -9.05 -10.53 -1.84
C GLU A 27 -9.96 -10.44 -0.60
N PRO A 28 -11.29 -10.55 -0.75
CA PRO A 28 -12.21 -10.53 0.40
C PRO A 28 -11.90 -11.57 1.48
N GLY A 29 -11.28 -12.70 1.09
CA GLY A 29 -10.83 -13.74 2.01
C GLY A 29 -9.66 -13.34 2.92
N ASP A 30 -8.99 -12.23 2.63
CA ASP A 30 -7.84 -11.74 3.40
C ASP A 30 -8.21 -10.92 4.66
N ARG A 31 -9.49 -10.77 4.95
CA ARG A 31 -9.99 -9.93 6.06
C ARG A 31 -9.28 -10.22 7.38
N ASP A 32 -9.15 -11.49 7.75
CA ASP A 32 -8.49 -11.88 9.00
C ASP A 32 -6.98 -11.59 8.94
N ALA A 33 -6.33 -11.84 7.81
CA ALA A 33 -4.92 -11.53 7.62
C ALA A 33 -4.63 -10.01 7.71
N VAL A 34 -5.51 -9.18 7.14
CA VAL A 34 -5.43 -7.71 7.24
C VAL A 34 -5.64 -7.26 8.69
N ALA A 35 -6.62 -7.82 9.40
CA ALA A 35 -6.86 -7.52 10.82
C ALA A 35 -5.66 -7.92 11.69
N ASP A 36 -5.08 -9.08 11.44
CA ASP A 36 -3.90 -9.57 12.17
C ASP A 36 -2.67 -8.71 11.88
N GLY A 37 -2.44 -8.34 10.63
CA GLY A 37 -1.38 -7.42 10.26
C GLY A 37 -1.52 -6.06 10.96
N TYR A 38 -2.73 -5.52 11.01
CA TYR A 38 -3.01 -4.27 11.72
C TYR A 38 -2.70 -4.36 13.21
N ARG A 39 -3.08 -5.47 13.89
CA ARG A 39 -2.76 -5.67 15.32
C ARG A 39 -1.26 -5.74 15.59
N GLN A 40 -0.46 -6.18 14.63
CA GLN A 40 0.99 -6.30 14.73
C GLN A 40 1.75 -4.99 14.47
N LEU A 41 1.10 -3.96 13.91
CA LEU A 41 1.73 -2.66 13.73
C LEU A 41 2.08 -2.04 15.09
N SER A 42 3.25 -1.43 15.19
CA SER A 42 3.56 -0.55 16.31
C SER A 42 2.61 0.65 16.34
N THR A 43 2.49 1.29 17.50
CA THR A 43 1.70 2.53 17.63
C THR A 43 2.22 3.61 16.69
N SER A 44 3.55 3.70 16.50
CA SER A 44 4.20 4.64 15.58
C SER A 44 3.79 4.35 14.13
N ALA A 45 3.94 3.11 13.67
CA ALA A 45 3.59 2.73 12.29
C ALA A 45 2.09 2.91 12.01
N ALA A 46 1.23 2.61 12.99
CA ALA A 46 -0.20 2.85 12.88
C ALA A 46 -0.52 4.34 12.78
N PHE A 47 0.14 5.18 13.58
CA PHE A 47 -0.03 6.64 13.55
C PHE A 47 0.45 7.24 12.23
N GLU A 48 1.63 6.84 11.73
CA GLU A 48 2.16 7.28 10.44
C GLU A 48 1.22 6.98 9.27
N ARG A 49 0.48 5.87 9.36
CA ARG A 49 -0.43 5.44 8.28
C ARG A 49 -1.86 5.98 8.43
N PHE A 50 -2.38 6.04 9.66
CA PHE A 50 -3.81 6.32 9.90
C PHE A 50 -4.05 7.67 10.59
N HIS A 51 -2.99 8.38 10.97
CA HIS A 51 -3.04 9.66 11.69
C HIS A 51 -3.87 9.60 12.99
N THR A 52 -3.99 8.40 13.57
CA THR A 52 -4.77 8.16 14.79
C THR A 52 -4.09 7.12 15.68
N LEU A 53 -4.39 7.19 16.97
CA LEU A 53 -3.97 6.16 17.91
C LEU A 53 -4.76 4.88 17.61
N LYS A 54 -4.04 3.77 17.50
CA LYS A 54 -4.47 2.43 17.08
C LYS A 54 -5.84 1.98 17.62
N PRO A 55 -6.98 2.31 16.98
CA PRO A 55 -8.27 1.71 17.32
C PRO A 55 -8.38 0.31 16.70
N GLU A 56 -9.27 -0.53 17.21
CA GLU A 56 -9.64 -1.74 16.49
C GLU A 56 -10.30 -1.37 15.15
N LEU A 57 -9.95 -2.10 14.09
CA LEU A 57 -10.60 -1.90 12.80
C LEU A 57 -12.03 -2.45 12.86
N ALA A 58 -13.00 -1.58 12.66
CA ALA A 58 -14.39 -2.00 12.51
C ALA A 58 -14.56 -2.94 11.31
N ARG A 59 -15.56 -3.82 11.37
CA ARG A 59 -15.84 -4.76 10.28
C ARG A 59 -16.02 -4.05 8.93
N ALA A 60 -16.78 -2.95 8.90
CA ALA A 60 -16.98 -2.17 7.68
C ALA A 60 -15.67 -1.61 7.11
N THR A 61 -14.71 -1.26 7.96
CA THR A 61 -13.37 -0.83 7.53
C THR A 61 -12.60 -2.00 6.94
N LEU A 62 -12.66 -3.18 7.55
CA LEU A 62 -12.02 -4.39 7.02
C LEU A 62 -12.63 -4.80 5.67
N ASP A 63 -13.96 -4.73 5.54
CA ASP A 63 -14.65 -4.98 4.28
C ASP A 63 -14.15 -4.00 3.20
N PHE A 64 -14.14 -2.70 3.47
CA PHE A 64 -13.59 -1.69 2.57
C PHE A 64 -12.12 -1.95 2.20
N LEU A 65 -11.31 -2.42 3.13
CA LEU A 65 -9.88 -2.69 2.91
C LEU A 65 -9.62 -3.96 2.08
N THR A 66 -10.59 -4.88 1.96
CA THR A 66 -10.42 -6.17 1.30
C THR A 66 -11.36 -6.41 0.12
N GLU A 67 -12.51 -5.75 0.07
CA GLU A 67 -13.45 -5.81 -1.05
C GLU A 67 -13.08 -4.75 -2.10
N VAL A 68 -11.92 -4.93 -2.74
CA VAL A 68 -11.39 -4.02 -3.76
C VAL A 68 -11.86 -4.43 -5.16
N ASP A 69 -12.09 -3.45 -6.04
CA ASP A 69 -12.55 -3.69 -7.41
C ASP A 69 -11.40 -3.89 -8.42
N HIS A 70 -10.16 -3.77 -7.96
CA HIS A 70 -8.93 -3.88 -8.75
C HIS A 70 -8.78 -2.88 -9.89
N ARG A 71 -9.60 -1.83 -9.91
CA ARG A 71 -9.62 -0.77 -10.90
C ARG A 71 -9.51 0.61 -10.27
N ASP A 72 -10.53 1.00 -9.51
CA ASP A 72 -10.58 2.29 -8.83
C ASP A 72 -10.04 2.19 -7.40
N HIS A 73 -10.01 0.98 -6.87
CA HIS A 73 -9.39 0.62 -5.61
C HIS A 73 -8.59 -0.67 -5.79
N GLU A 74 -7.27 -0.58 -5.79
CA GLU A 74 -6.38 -1.73 -5.81
C GLU A 74 -5.60 -1.82 -4.51
N ALA A 75 -5.39 -3.01 -4.01
CA ALA A 75 -4.55 -3.29 -2.85
C ALA A 75 -3.64 -4.49 -3.13
N ILE A 76 -2.34 -4.31 -2.91
CA ILE A 76 -1.32 -5.34 -3.05
C ILE A 76 -0.77 -5.68 -1.67
N GLY A 77 -0.98 -6.91 -1.24
CA GLY A 77 -0.41 -7.47 -0.02
C GLY A 77 0.94 -8.15 -0.29
N ALA A 78 1.84 -8.04 0.67
CA ALA A 78 3.07 -8.82 0.72
C ALA A 78 2.91 -9.96 1.73
N VAL A 79 3.15 -11.18 1.28
CA VAL A 79 3.01 -12.40 2.10
C VAL A 79 4.36 -13.07 2.24
N ASP A 80 4.76 -13.34 3.48
CA ASP A 80 5.90 -14.20 3.78
C ASP A 80 5.52 -15.66 3.48
N PRO A 81 6.15 -16.31 2.48
CA PRO A 81 5.79 -17.67 2.09
C PRO A 81 6.12 -18.71 3.17
N ALA A 82 7.07 -18.41 4.06
CA ALA A 82 7.48 -19.36 5.11
C ALA A 82 6.40 -19.57 6.18
N PHE A 83 5.62 -18.51 6.46
CA PHE A 83 4.60 -18.52 7.51
C PHE A 83 3.20 -18.19 6.99
N SER A 84 3.03 -17.98 5.69
CA SER A 84 1.77 -17.54 5.06
C SER A 84 1.17 -16.30 5.74
N ARG A 85 2.05 -15.38 6.19
CA ARG A 85 1.69 -14.20 6.99
C ARG A 85 1.80 -12.94 6.15
N GLY A 86 0.81 -12.06 6.25
CA GLY A 86 0.89 -10.72 5.68
C GLY A 86 1.92 -9.87 6.43
N VAL A 87 2.86 -9.25 5.69
CA VAL A 87 3.98 -8.47 6.25
C VAL A 87 4.01 -7.02 5.77
N GLY A 88 3.15 -6.68 4.83
CA GLY A 88 2.97 -5.32 4.33
C GLY A 88 1.84 -5.25 3.32
N ILE A 89 1.36 -4.04 3.07
CA ILE A 89 0.30 -3.78 2.09
C ILE A 89 0.48 -2.36 1.53
N ALA A 90 0.28 -2.20 0.25
CA ALA A 90 0.08 -0.91 -0.39
C ALA A 90 -1.24 -0.91 -1.14
N ARG A 91 -1.83 0.27 -1.33
CA ARG A 91 -3.06 0.45 -2.09
C ARG A 91 -3.09 1.79 -2.79
N TYR A 92 -3.87 1.88 -3.85
CA TYR A 92 -4.34 3.16 -4.34
C TYR A 92 -5.86 3.22 -4.32
N ILE A 93 -6.37 4.44 -4.19
CA ILE A 93 -7.79 4.76 -4.33
C ILE A 93 -7.88 5.92 -5.31
N ARG A 94 -8.58 5.72 -6.42
CA ARG A 94 -8.77 6.72 -7.47
C ARG A 94 -9.62 7.88 -6.95
N SER A 95 -9.26 9.08 -7.33
CA SER A 95 -10.07 10.28 -7.06
C SER A 95 -11.31 10.30 -7.95
N GLU A 96 -12.48 10.43 -7.34
CA GLU A 96 -13.73 10.61 -8.09
C GLU A 96 -13.75 11.94 -8.86
N ALA A 97 -13.15 13.00 -8.28
CA ALA A 97 -13.09 14.33 -8.87
C ALA A 97 -12.06 14.42 -10.01
N GLU A 98 -10.96 13.70 -9.89
CA GLU A 98 -9.86 13.69 -10.87
C GLU A 98 -9.46 12.24 -11.20
N PRO A 99 -10.15 11.53 -12.12
CA PRO A 99 -9.97 10.11 -12.37
C PRO A 99 -8.56 9.70 -12.84
N THR A 100 -7.74 10.63 -13.28
CA THR A 100 -6.32 10.40 -13.61
C THR A 100 -5.39 10.47 -12.40
N ARG A 101 -5.94 10.75 -11.21
CA ARG A 101 -5.21 10.77 -9.93
C ARG A 101 -5.71 9.69 -8.99
N ALA A 102 -4.80 9.17 -8.19
CA ALA A 102 -5.14 8.25 -7.12
C ALA A 102 -4.31 8.54 -5.86
N GLU A 103 -4.92 8.42 -4.70
CA GLU A 103 -4.22 8.45 -3.44
C GLU A 103 -3.54 7.10 -3.20
N VAL A 104 -2.27 7.11 -2.84
CA VAL A 104 -1.49 5.91 -2.53
C VAL A 104 -1.10 5.88 -1.05
N ALA A 105 -1.14 4.69 -0.48
CA ALA A 105 -0.69 4.45 0.87
C ALA A 105 0.04 3.12 0.97
N VAL A 106 1.01 3.04 1.89
CA VAL A 106 1.77 1.83 2.17
C VAL A 106 2.01 1.67 3.66
N VAL A 107 1.97 0.45 4.12
CA VAL A 107 2.40 0.08 5.47
C VAL A 107 3.16 -1.24 5.43
N VAL A 108 4.21 -1.34 6.23
CA VAL A 108 5.07 -2.52 6.36
C VAL A 108 5.28 -2.79 7.84
N LEU A 109 5.17 -4.05 8.25
CA LEU A 109 5.46 -4.45 9.63
C LEU A 109 6.90 -4.08 10.01
N ASP A 110 7.12 -3.69 11.26
CA ASP A 110 8.39 -3.11 11.73
C ASP A 110 9.60 -3.99 11.42
N ASP A 111 9.50 -5.30 11.65
CA ASP A 111 10.56 -6.28 11.37
C ASP A 111 10.91 -6.41 9.87
N TRP A 112 10.05 -5.90 8.99
CA TRP A 112 10.21 -5.94 7.53
C TRP A 112 10.58 -4.59 6.93
N GLN A 113 10.72 -3.56 7.75
CA GLN A 113 11.14 -2.24 7.32
C GLN A 113 12.64 -2.20 7.02
N GLY A 114 13.06 -1.26 6.17
CA GLY A 114 14.47 -1.12 5.80
C GLY A 114 14.99 -2.20 4.84
N LEU A 115 14.20 -3.19 4.46
CA LEU A 115 14.57 -4.30 3.57
C LEU A 115 14.17 -4.04 2.09
N GLY A 116 13.63 -2.88 1.78
CA GLY A 116 13.16 -2.51 0.44
C GLY A 116 11.72 -2.96 0.13
N LEU A 117 11.01 -3.60 1.07
CA LEU A 117 9.64 -4.10 0.84
C LEU A 117 8.66 -3.00 0.49
N GLY A 118 8.69 -1.86 1.21
CA GLY A 118 7.80 -0.72 0.93
C GLY A 118 7.96 -0.20 -0.50
N ARG A 119 9.18 -0.14 -1.00
CA ARG A 119 9.47 0.23 -2.40
C ARG A 119 8.85 -0.76 -3.38
N ARG A 120 9.02 -2.07 -3.16
CA ARG A 120 8.45 -3.12 -4.02
C ARG A 120 6.93 -3.08 -4.07
N LEU A 121 6.30 -2.82 -2.92
CA LEU A 121 4.85 -2.65 -2.83
C LEU A 121 4.38 -1.42 -3.60
N LEU A 122 5.02 -0.27 -3.43
CA LEU A 122 4.68 0.95 -4.16
C LEU A 122 4.93 0.82 -5.67
N GLU A 123 6.01 0.16 -6.09
CA GLU A 123 6.27 -0.13 -7.50
C GLU A 123 5.13 -0.97 -8.10
N ALA A 124 4.68 -2.01 -7.40
CA ALA A 124 3.59 -2.86 -7.85
C ALA A 124 2.26 -2.10 -7.97
N VAL A 125 1.92 -1.31 -6.96
CA VAL A 125 0.70 -0.46 -6.95
C VAL A 125 0.77 0.59 -8.06
N ARG A 126 1.92 1.23 -8.27
CA ARG A 126 2.13 2.19 -9.36
C ARG A 126 1.92 1.56 -10.74
N ASP A 127 2.49 0.36 -10.96
CA ASP A 127 2.35 -0.35 -12.22
C ASP A 127 0.86 -0.67 -12.48
N ARG A 128 0.13 -1.14 -11.47
CA ARG A 128 -1.31 -1.38 -11.56
C ARG A 128 -2.11 -0.09 -11.82
N ALA A 129 -1.76 1.01 -11.16
CA ALA A 129 -2.41 2.30 -11.39
C ALA A 129 -2.23 2.80 -12.83
N ARG A 130 -1.04 2.60 -13.40
CA ARG A 130 -0.78 2.92 -14.82
C ARG A 130 -1.62 2.08 -15.78
N ASP A 131 -1.80 0.79 -15.50
CA ASP A 131 -2.62 -0.10 -16.32
C ASP A 131 -4.09 0.37 -16.36
N GLU A 132 -4.51 1.16 -15.36
CA GLU A 132 -5.85 1.74 -15.23
C GLU A 132 -5.89 3.25 -15.55
N ASP A 133 -4.95 3.75 -16.35
CA ASP A 133 -4.89 5.15 -16.83
C ASP A 133 -4.72 6.22 -15.73
N VAL A 134 -4.23 5.84 -14.54
CA VAL A 134 -3.78 6.81 -13.53
C VAL A 134 -2.43 7.38 -13.96
N THR A 135 -2.31 8.70 -13.94
CA THR A 135 -1.09 9.41 -14.37
C THR A 135 -0.37 10.12 -13.23
N CYS A 136 -1.00 10.21 -12.06
CA CYS A 136 -0.42 10.82 -10.88
C CYS A 136 -0.88 10.12 -9.61
N LEU A 137 0.06 9.67 -8.79
CA LEU A 137 -0.21 9.24 -7.43
C LEU A 137 -0.02 10.40 -6.46
N THR A 138 -0.90 10.51 -5.48
CA THR A 138 -0.78 11.45 -4.37
C THR A 138 -0.63 10.69 -3.07
N ALA A 139 0.14 11.21 -2.13
CA ALA A 139 0.27 10.62 -0.80
C ALA A 139 0.23 11.71 0.26
N GLU A 140 -0.61 11.54 1.28
CA GLU A 140 -0.61 12.37 2.46
C GLU A 140 0.36 11.79 3.49
N VAL A 141 1.34 12.57 3.90
CA VAL A 141 2.45 12.15 4.73
C VAL A 141 2.69 13.18 5.82
N MET A 142 2.95 12.74 7.05
CA MET A 142 3.44 13.65 8.08
C MET A 142 4.76 14.29 7.62
N SER A 143 4.88 15.62 7.80
CA SER A 143 6.03 16.40 7.27
C SER A 143 7.38 15.98 7.85
N ASP A 144 7.38 15.30 8.99
CA ASP A 144 8.56 14.74 9.66
C ASP A 144 8.82 13.25 9.32
N ASN A 145 7.94 12.62 8.52
CA ASN A 145 8.15 11.24 8.07
C ASN A 145 9.14 11.18 6.89
N GLU A 146 10.41 11.46 7.18
CA GLU A 146 11.49 11.46 6.18
C GLU A 146 11.66 10.08 5.51
N ARG A 147 11.28 8.98 6.17
CA ARG A 147 11.31 7.64 5.58
C ARG A 147 10.36 7.54 4.40
N MET A 148 9.10 7.92 4.58
CA MET A 148 8.10 7.87 3.50
C MET A 148 8.43 8.87 2.40
N LEU A 149 8.83 10.09 2.75
CA LEU A 149 9.25 11.10 1.77
C LEU A 149 10.46 10.63 0.96
N GLY A 150 11.45 9.99 1.60
CA GLY A 150 12.59 9.38 0.92
C GLY A 150 12.19 8.25 -0.02
N LEU A 151 11.23 7.42 0.40
CA LEU A 151 10.70 6.33 -0.41
C LEU A 151 10.01 6.87 -1.67
N LEU A 152 9.17 7.89 -1.55
CA LEU A 152 8.48 8.52 -2.68
C LEU A 152 9.48 9.16 -3.66
N ARG A 153 10.50 9.87 -3.16
CA ARG A 153 11.57 10.44 -4.00
C ARG A 153 12.34 9.36 -4.78
N ALA A 154 12.52 8.17 -4.19
CA ALA A 154 13.17 7.05 -4.85
C ALA A 154 12.31 6.41 -5.96
N MET A 155 11.01 6.70 -6.00
CA MET A 155 10.08 6.22 -7.02
C MET A 155 10.12 7.07 -8.30
N GLY A 156 10.55 8.33 -8.22
CA GLY A 156 10.61 9.26 -9.34
C GLY A 156 10.54 10.72 -8.92
N PRO A 157 10.37 11.62 -9.88
CA PRO A 157 10.16 13.03 -9.59
C PRO A 157 8.93 13.21 -8.69
N VAL A 158 9.07 13.93 -7.60
CA VAL A 158 7.98 14.21 -6.66
C VAL A 158 7.94 15.70 -6.34
N SER A 159 6.76 16.30 -6.39
CA SER A 159 6.51 17.62 -5.84
C SER A 159 5.82 17.51 -4.49
N LEU A 160 6.11 18.44 -3.58
CA LEU A 160 5.66 18.41 -2.20
C LEU A 160 4.95 19.72 -1.87
N ASP A 161 3.68 19.61 -1.47
CA ASP A 161 2.90 20.72 -0.93
C ASP A 161 2.80 20.55 0.59
N ARG A 162 3.47 21.44 1.32
CA ARG A 162 3.53 21.42 2.78
C ARG A 162 2.46 22.30 3.39
N SER A 163 1.70 21.74 4.33
CA SER A 163 0.67 22.46 5.10
C SER A 163 0.75 22.07 6.56
N GLY A 164 1.44 22.88 7.35
CA GLY A 164 1.64 22.61 8.79
C GLY A 164 2.42 21.31 9.02
N SER A 165 1.82 20.38 9.75
CA SER A 165 2.39 19.07 10.07
C SER A 165 2.21 18.02 8.97
N GLU A 166 1.50 18.36 7.89
CA GLU A 166 1.19 17.44 6.78
C GLU A 166 1.86 17.89 5.49
N THR A 167 2.17 16.95 4.65
CA THR A 167 2.75 17.15 3.32
C THR A 167 1.99 16.28 2.33
N THR A 168 1.43 16.87 1.29
CA THR A 168 0.89 16.15 0.15
C THR A 168 2.01 15.98 -0.89
N ALA A 169 2.35 14.75 -1.18
CA ALA A 169 3.30 14.42 -2.22
C ALA A 169 2.56 14.08 -3.52
N HIS A 170 3.04 14.61 -4.64
CA HIS A 170 2.51 14.33 -5.98
C HIS A 170 3.59 13.65 -6.80
N LEU A 171 3.33 12.41 -7.21
CA LEU A 171 4.23 11.56 -7.97
C LEU A 171 3.61 11.29 -9.36
N PRO A 172 4.05 11.98 -10.42
CA PRO A 172 3.70 11.61 -11.79
C PRO A 172 4.18 10.19 -12.11
N ILE A 173 3.34 9.40 -12.79
CA ILE A 173 3.63 8.00 -13.09
C ILE A 173 3.39 7.66 -14.55
#